data_6bdf119aa6c70d130e8fc61b5ca58851
#
_entry.id   6bdf119aa6c70d130e8fc61b5ca58851
#
_cell.length_a   1.000
_cell.length_b   1.000
_cell.length_c   1.000
_cell.angle_alpha   90.00
_cell.angle_beta   90.00
_cell.angle_gamma   90.00
#
_symmetry.space_group_name_H-M   'P 1'
#
loop_
_entity.id
_entity.type
_entity.pdbx_description
1 polymer ?
#
loop_
_entity_poly.entity_id
_entity_poly.type
_entity_poly.pdbx_seq_one_letter_code
_entity_poly.pdbx_strand_id
1 'polypeptide(L)'
;MGIKKINEWEKAVVFLLNLDGWELEHCGDGYSRYDAKGKTSKGVDCVIEMKFRNKYYEDKMLEKDKYDALMALDDVVKIFFVNDPKGNFMYYLNTLQMPAPVKKHCPDTTMWTKKRLLKD
;
A
#
# COMPACT_ATOMS: atom_id res chain seq x y z
N MET A 1 16.56 3.41 3.93
CA MET A 1 15.43 4.15 4.51
C MET A 1 15.13 3.59 5.89
N GLY A 2 15.07 4.45 6.90
CA GLY A 2 14.71 4.03 8.24
C GLY A 2 13.19 3.93 8.42
N ILE A 3 12.76 3.06 9.31
CA ILE A 3 11.35 2.89 9.66
C ILE A 3 10.71 4.21 10.09
N LYS A 4 11.46 5.03 10.85
CA LYS A 4 10.98 6.33 11.30
C LYS A 4 10.63 7.26 10.15
N LYS A 5 11.48 7.33 9.11
CA LYS A 5 11.22 8.16 7.92
C LYS A 5 10.01 7.66 7.13
N ILE A 6 9.86 6.35 7.01
CA ILE A 6 8.71 5.77 6.32
C ILE A 6 7.42 6.14 7.04
N ASN A 7 7.39 6.07 8.37
CA ASN A 7 6.23 6.47 9.15
C ASN A 7 5.90 7.95 8.94
N GLU A 8 6.90 8.82 8.86
CA GLU A 8 6.69 10.24 8.58
C GLU A 8 6.10 10.46 7.20
N TRP A 9 6.56 9.71 6.19
CA TRP A 9 6.02 9.81 4.83
C TRP A 9 4.58 9.30 4.75
N GLU A 10 4.28 8.21 5.44
CA GLU A 10 2.92 7.68 5.54
C GLU A 10 1.97 8.73 6.15
N LYS A 11 2.41 9.38 7.22
CA LYS A 11 1.63 10.44 7.87
C LYS A 11 1.44 11.64 6.93
N ALA A 12 2.45 11.97 6.14
CA ALA A 12 2.34 13.05 5.15
C ALA A 12 1.30 12.72 4.08
N VAL A 13 1.26 11.49 3.59
CA VAL A 13 0.25 11.04 2.63
C VAL A 13 -1.15 11.15 3.24
N VAL A 14 -1.32 10.69 4.46
CA VAL A 14 -2.60 10.80 5.17
C VAL A 14 -3.02 12.27 5.29
N PHE A 15 -2.10 13.13 5.67
CA PHE A 15 -2.39 14.57 5.79
C PHE A 15 -2.85 15.17 4.46
N LEU A 16 -2.13 14.86 3.38
CA LEU A 16 -2.47 15.40 2.05
C LEU A 16 -3.82 14.88 1.54
N LEU A 17 -4.09 13.60 1.73
CA LEU A 17 -5.39 13.04 1.34
C LEU A 17 -6.52 13.66 2.16
N ASN A 18 -6.31 13.86 3.45
CA ASN A 18 -7.32 14.49 4.31
C ASN A 18 -7.61 15.93 3.91
N LEU A 19 -6.59 16.65 3.41
CA LEU A 19 -6.82 17.99 2.83
C LEU A 19 -7.72 17.92 1.59
N ASP A 20 -7.72 16.79 0.90
CA ASP A 20 -8.53 16.57 -0.31
C ASP A 20 -9.85 15.85 -0.02
N GLY A 21 -10.31 15.91 1.21
CA GLY A 21 -11.63 15.42 1.59
C GLY A 21 -11.69 13.99 2.11
N TRP A 22 -10.55 13.31 2.23
CA TRP A 22 -10.49 12.01 2.86
C TRP A 22 -10.53 12.15 4.38
N GLU A 23 -10.91 11.11 5.07
CA GLU A 23 -10.92 11.05 6.54
C GLU A 23 -10.13 9.82 6.97
N LEU A 24 -8.81 9.93 7.02
CA LEU A 24 -7.90 8.83 7.30
C LEU A 24 -7.18 9.04 8.63
N GLU A 25 -6.84 7.93 9.29
CA GLU A 25 -5.89 7.93 10.40
C GLU A 25 -4.74 6.98 10.07
N HIS A 26 -3.54 7.36 10.50
CA HIS A 26 -2.33 6.55 10.33
C HIS A 26 -2.35 5.39 11.33
N CYS A 27 -2.00 4.18 10.85
CA CYS A 27 -2.04 2.95 11.64
C CYS A 27 -0.69 2.23 11.65
N GLY A 28 0.41 2.93 11.40
CA GLY A 28 1.71 2.34 11.13
C GLY A 28 2.44 1.70 12.31
N ASP A 29 1.82 1.59 13.46
CA ASP A 29 2.50 1.07 14.65
C ASP A 29 2.19 -0.42 14.86
N GLY A 30 3.21 -1.27 14.64
CA GLY A 30 3.20 -2.62 15.12
C GLY A 30 2.34 -3.60 14.34
N TYR A 31 1.18 -3.94 14.83
CA TYR A 31 0.42 -5.11 14.37
C TYR A 31 -0.66 -4.83 13.34
N SER A 32 -0.74 -3.61 12.85
CA SER A 32 -1.73 -3.28 11.83
C SER A 32 -1.42 -3.95 10.51
N ARG A 33 -2.47 -4.45 9.83
CA ARG A 33 -2.37 -5.08 8.51
C ARG A 33 -2.30 -4.07 7.38
N TYR A 34 -2.41 -2.80 7.70
CA TYR A 34 -2.45 -1.69 6.76
C TYR A 34 -1.85 -0.45 7.41
N ASP A 35 -1.48 0.53 6.59
CA ASP A 35 -0.78 1.73 7.06
C ASP A 35 -1.72 2.87 7.42
N ALA A 36 -2.92 2.88 6.84
CA ALA A 36 -3.95 3.86 7.16
C ALA A 36 -5.34 3.26 6.99
N LYS A 37 -6.31 3.83 7.69
CA LYS A 37 -7.72 3.44 7.58
C LYS A 37 -8.62 4.66 7.74
N GLY A 38 -9.82 4.56 7.26
CA GLY A 38 -10.82 5.60 7.40
C GLY A 38 -11.80 5.62 6.27
N LYS A 39 -12.06 6.81 5.71
CA LYS A 39 -13.03 6.98 4.63
C LYS A 39 -12.38 7.70 3.45
N THR A 40 -12.77 7.28 2.24
CA THR A 40 -12.39 7.98 1.01
C THR A 40 -13.10 9.34 0.96
N SER A 41 -12.73 10.17 -0.01
CA SER A 41 -13.41 11.46 -0.24
C SER A 41 -14.90 11.30 -0.54
N LYS A 42 -15.33 10.11 -0.92
CA LYS A 42 -16.75 9.80 -1.18
C LYS A 42 -17.45 9.18 0.03
N GLY A 43 -16.78 9.13 1.18
CA GLY A 43 -17.35 8.61 2.42
C GLY A 43 -17.39 7.08 2.52
N VAL A 44 -16.61 6.37 1.70
CA VAL A 44 -16.57 4.91 1.70
C VAL A 44 -15.44 4.43 2.61
N ASP A 45 -15.73 3.45 3.47
CA ASP A 45 -14.73 2.88 4.37
C ASP A 45 -13.60 2.22 3.56
N CYS A 46 -12.35 2.52 3.96
CA CYS A 46 -11.18 2.02 3.24
C CYS A 46 -10.01 1.73 4.17
N VAL A 47 -9.09 0.90 3.67
CA VAL A 47 -7.76 0.68 4.25
C VAL A 47 -6.72 0.88 3.15
N ILE A 48 -5.54 1.37 3.52
CA ILE A 48 -4.47 1.69 2.57
C ILE A 48 -3.17 1.04 3.03
N GLU A 49 -2.56 0.28 2.14
CA GLU A 49 -1.19 -0.19 2.28
C GLU A 49 -0.29 0.73 1.44
N MET A 50 0.80 1.22 2.00
CA MET A 50 1.66 2.19 1.33
C MET A 50 3.06 1.63 1.11
N LYS A 51 3.65 1.95 -0.05
CA LYS A 51 5.04 1.65 -0.37
C LYS A 51 5.72 2.89 -0.94
N PHE A 52 6.96 3.10 -0.50
CA PHE A 52 7.78 4.20 -0.97
C PHE A 52 9.04 3.61 -1.59
N ARG A 53 9.30 3.94 -2.86
CA ARG A 53 10.42 3.39 -3.63
C ARG A 53 11.33 4.52 -4.10
N ASN A 54 12.62 4.31 -4.04
CA ASN A 54 13.60 5.28 -4.54
C ASN A 54 13.93 5.06 -6.02
N LYS A 55 13.37 4.03 -6.65
CA LYS A 55 13.46 3.73 -8.08
C LYS A 55 12.08 3.51 -8.67
N TYR A 56 11.92 3.88 -9.94
CA TYR A 56 10.71 3.55 -10.67
C TYR A 56 10.77 2.11 -11.18
N TYR A 57 9.68 1.39 -10.99
CA TYR A 57 9.44 0.08 -11.61
C TYR A 57 8.06 0.12 -12.27
N GLU A 58 7.99 -0.32 -13.52
CA GLU A 58 6.71 -0.40 -14.23
C GLU A 58 5.73 -1.30 -13.47
N ASP A 59 6.19 -2.47 -13.02
CA ASP A 59 5.40 -3.36 -12.19
C ASP A 59 5.59 -2.99 -10.73
N LYS A 60 4.48 -2.67 -10.05
CA LYS A 60 4.48 -2.37 -8.61
C LYS A 60 4.31 -3.66 -7.85
N MET A 61 5.20 -3.93 -6.91
CA MET A 61 5.23 -5.21 -6.18
C MET A 61 4.50 -5.10 -4.86
N LEU A 62 3.55 -6.02 -4.66
CA LEU A 62 2.84 -6.18 -3.41
C LEU A 62 3.03 -7.62 -2.92
N GLU A 63 3.45 -7.78 -1.69
CA GLU A 63 3.67 -9.10 -1.10
C GLU A 63 2.35 -9.87 -0.99
N LYS A 64 2.39 -11.15 -1.35
CA LYS A 64 1.18 -11.96 -1.40
C LYS A 64 0.47 -12.06 -0.05
N ASP A 65 1.21 -12.27 1.02
CA ASP A 65 0.63 -12.36 2.36
C ASP A 65 -0.01 -11.05 2.80
N LYS A 66 0.55 -9.90 2.44
CA LYS A 66 -0.09 -8.60 2.68
C LYS A 66 -1.37 -8.45 1.87
N TYR A 67 -1.32 -8.84 0.60
CA TYR A 67 -2.51 -8.81 -0.25
C TYR A 67 -3.62 -9.70 0.33
N ASP A 68 -3.27 -10.94 0.70
CA ASP A 68 -4.25 -11.88 1.23
C ASP A 68 -4.85 -11.37 2.55
N ALA A 69 -4.03 -10.75 3.41
CA ALA A 69 -4.51 -10.17 4.67
C ALA A 69 -5.50 -9.02 4.43
N LEU A 70 -5.23 -8.17 3.44
CA LEU A 70 -6.14 -7.07 3.08
C LEU A 70 -7.44 -7.62 2.50
N MET A 71 -7.36 -8.58 1.59
CA MET A 71 -8.55 -9.12 0.93
C MET A 71 -9.41 -9.94 1.88
N ALA A 72 -8.87 -10.39 3.01
CA ALA A 72 -9.64 -11.07 4.05
C ALA A 72 -10.52 -10.11 4.87
N LEU A 73 -10.31 -8.80 4.77
CA LEU A 73 -11.15 -7.82 5.44
C LEU A 73 -12.47 -7.67 4.70
N ASP A 74 -13.58 -7.60 5.45
CA ASP A 74 -14.91 -7.44 4.87
C ASP A 74 -15.35 -5.99 4.84
N ASP A 75 -16.18 -5.63 3.87
CA ASP A 75 -16.92 -4.37 3.81
C ASP A 75 -16.06 -3.11 3.77
N VAL A 76 -14.83 -3.22 3.28
CA VAL A 76 -13.95 -2.05 3.09
C VAL A 76 -13.31 -2.08 1.71
N VAL A 77 -13.01 -0.89 1.20
CA VAL A 77 -12.21 -0.73 -0.01
C VAL A 77 -10.74 -0.89 0.37
N LYS A 78 -10.01 -1.72 -0.38
CA LYS A 78 -8.59 -1.98 -0.15
C LYS A 78 -7.79 -1.23 -1.20
N ILE A 79 -6.91 -0.34 -0.75
CA ILE A 79 -6.11 0.53 -1.61
C ILE A 79 -4.64 0.23 -1.40
N PHE A 80 -3.90 0.08 -2.51
CA PHE A 80 -2.45 0.00 -2.51
C PHE A 80 -1.91 1.30 -3.10
N PHE A 81 -1.14 2.02 -2.31
CA PHE A 81 -0.53 3.29 -2.69
C PHE A 81 0.97 3.09 -2.85
N VAL A 82 1.51 3.54 -3.98
CA VAL A 82 2.96 3.49 -4.24
C VAL A 82 3.44 4.88 -4.61
N ASN A 83 4.49 5.33 -3.94
CA ASN A 83 5.21 6.54 -4.29
C ASN A 83 6.59 6.15 -4.83
N ASP A 84 6.97 6.71 -5.96
CA ASP A 84 8.29 6.53 -6.55
C ASP A 84 8.72 7.82 -7.27
N PRO A 85 9.93 7.86 -7.91
CA PRO A 85 10.40 9.09 -8.55
C PRO A 85 9.51 9.61 -9.68
N LYS A 86 8.60 8.81 -10.23
CA LYS A 86 7.66 9.25 -11.27
C LYS A 86 6.33 9.74 -10.71
N GLY A 87 6.08 9.58 -9.41
CA GLY A 87 4.88 10.11 -8.78
C GLY A 87 4.18 9.12 -7.88
N ASN A 88 2.88 9.36 -7.71
CA ASN A 88 2.03 8.58 -6.83
C ASN A 88 1.08 7.71 -7.66
N PHE A 89 0.98 6.44 -7.30
CA PHE A 89 0.12 5.48 -7.98
C PHE A 89 -0.83 4.88 -6.95
N MET A 90 -2.10 4.80 -7.29
CA MET A 90 -3.12 4.28 -6.38
C MET A 90 -3.90 3.17 -7.07
N TYR A 91 -3.98 2.01 -6.44
CA TYR A 91 -4.66 0.84 -6.99
C TYR A 91 -5.79 0.41 -6.06
N TYR A 92 -6.98 0.26 -6.60
CA TYR A 92 -8.14 -0.24 -5.86
C TYR A 92 -8.20 -1.75 -6.01
N LEU A 93 -7.74 -2.48 -4.99
CA LEU A 93 -7.51 -3.92 -5.06
C LEU A 93 -8.80 -4.72 -5.21
N ASN A 94 -9.94 -4.19 -4.76
CA ASN A 94 -11.22 -4.88 -4.85
C ASN A 94 -11.64 -5.18 -6.29
N THR A 95 -11.25 -4.32 -7.22
CA THR A 95 -11.64 -4.44 -8.63
C THR A 95 -10.47 -4.75 -9.56
N LEU A 96 -9.25 -4.74 -9.03
CA LEU A 96 -8.06 -4.98 -9.82
C LEU A 96 -7.83 -6.48 -10.01
N GLN A 97 -7.67 -6.89 -11.27
CA GLN A 97 -7.33 -8.27 -11.57
C GLN A 97 -5.83 -8.50 -11.35
N MET A 98 -5.50 -9.29 -10.35
CA MET A 98 -4.11 -9.54 -9.98
C MET A 98 -3.49 -10.64 -10.83
N PRO A 99 -2.22 -10.46 -11.26
CA PRO A 99 -1.48 -11.55 -11.90
C PRO A 99 -1.14 -12.66 -10.90
N ALA A 100 -0.72 -13.80 -11.41
CA ALA A 100 -0.28 -14.89 -10.55
C ALA A 100 0.93 -14.47 -9.70
N PRO A 101 1.01 -14.93 -8.45
CA PRO A 101 2.16 -14.61 -7.60
C PRO A 101 3.46 -15.18 -8.18
N VAL A 102 4.53 -14.41 -8.05
CA VAL A 102 5.87 -14.84 -8.45
C VAL A 102 6.82 -14.78 -7.27
N LYS A 103 7.87 -15.58 -7.30
CA LYS A 103 8.94 -15.52 -6.30
C LYS A 103 9.97 -14.49 -6.74
N LYS A 104 10.34 -13.59 -5.82
CA LYS A 104 11.40 -12.61 -6.05
C LYS A 104 12.39 -12.65 -4.90
N HIS A 105 13.67 -12.57 -5.23
CA HIS A 105 14.71 -12.37 -4.22
C HIS A 105 14.66 -10.91 -3.75
N CYS A 106 14.62 -10.73 -2.43
CA CYS A 106 14.66 -9.39 -1.84
C CYS A 106 16.11 -9.02 -1.60
N PRO A 107 16.63 -7.90 -2.17
CA PRO A 107 18.03 -7.52 -2.00
C PRO A 107 18.44 -7.32 -0.54
N ASP A 108 17.51 -6.87 0.29
CA ASP A 108 17.78 -6.58 1.70
C ASP A 108 17.62 -7.81 2.61
N THR A 109 17.28 -8.94 2.05
CA THR A 109 17.16 -10.21 2.77
C THR A 109 17.71 -11.33 1.91
N THR A 110 18.09 -12.42 2.51
CA THR A 110 18.56 -13.59 1.78
C THR A 110 17.42 -14.54 1.40
N MET A 111 16.18 -14.12 1.65
CA MET A 111 15.02 -14.98 1.43
C MET A 111 14.31 -14.66 0.11
N TRP A 112 13.79 -15.69 -0.53
CA TRP A 112 12.86 -15.54 -1.64
C TRP A 112 11.45 -15.42 -1.09
N THR A 113 10.69 -14.44 -1.60
CA THR A 113 9.31 -14.22 -1.19
C THR A 113 8.40 -14.34 -2.41
N LYS A 114 7.15 -14.78 -2.17
CA LYS A 114 6.11 -14.72 -3.19
C LYS A 114 5.51 -13.32 -3.19
N LYS A 115 5.44 -12.72 -4.35
CA LYS A 115 4.90 -11.37 -4.51
C LYS A 115 3.91 -11.34 -5.66
N ARG A 116 3.03 -10.36 -5.61
CA ARG A 116 2.15 -10.02 -6.73
C ARG A 116 2.69 -8.79 -7.40
N LEU A 117 2.61 -8.76 -8.72
CA LEU A 117 3.05 -7.62 -9.53
C LEU A 117 1.82 -6.85 -10.01
N LEU A 118 1.82 -5.55 -9.76
CA LEU A 118 0.79 -4.63 -10.26
C LEU A 118 1.44 -3.77 -11.34
N LYS A 119 0.74 -3.60 -12.46
CA LYS A 119 1.20 -2.73 -13.54
C LYS A 119 0.48 -1.38 -13.49
N ASP A 120 1.16 -0.37 -13.94
CA ASP A 120 0.66 1.01 -13.99
C ASP A 120 -0.62 1.14 -14.82
#